data_d71166db4fa3fbfd325e1275eb3130b0
#
_entry.id   d71166db4fa3fbfd325e1275eb3130b0
#
_cell.length_a   1.000
_cell.length_b   1.000
_cell.length_c   1.000
_cell.angle_alpha   90.00
_cell.angle_beta   90.00
_cell.angle_gamma   90.00
#
_symmetry.space_group_name_H-M   'P 1'
#
loop_
_entity.id
_entity.type
_entity.pdbx_description
1 polymer ?
#
loop_
_entity_poly.entity_id
_entity_poly.type
_entity_poly.pdbx_seq_one_letter_code
_entity_poly.pdbx_strand_id
1 'polypeptide(L)'
;EYSKWYDGSDLSKKYGFSGDKKSLWKSAVFSMYEINSHIVFKDIKVYSDTMAKYWTVSFLELDEARDDAKNTYSAFKAVDNELKSAVEPVSKKDYVKLSSELQNVMNTPQQLNYNQCIDQLIDSYSFSEEEIEKDVIKDCLLALPERKNFDTEFKVVPESLNNKRTKKFQLSQGIELTIRSDAMEYPDKIVSTVVDGKRVIQIVCEDDDTYDAFA
;
A
#
# COMPACT_ATOMS: atom_id res chain seq x y z
N GLU A 1 29.82 1.95 -17.45
CA GLU A 1 29.34 3.01 -16.54
C GLU A 1 30.50 3.80 -15.98
N TYR A 2 30.36 5.12 -15.99
CA TYR A 2 31.44 6.02 -15.58
C TYR A 2 30.98 6.81 -14.36
N SER A 3 31.69 6.70 -13.25
CA SER A 3 31.57 7.65 -12.15
C SER A 3 32.76 8.61 -12.15
N LYS A 4 32.51 9.89 -11.96
CA LYS A 4 33.56 10.88 -11.73
C LYS A 4 33.68 11.10 -10.23
N TRP A 5 34.88 10.96 -9.70
CA TRP A 5 35.21 11.24 -8.30
C TRP A 5 36.14 12.43 -8.25
N TYR A 6 35.91 13.30 -7.28
CA TYR A 6 36.77 14.42 -6.96
C TYR A 6 37.37 14.19 -5.57
N ASP A 7 38.69 14.07 -5.50
CA ASP A 7 39.41 13.83 -4.26
C ASP A 7 40.06 15.09 -3.68
N GLY A 8 39.72 16.28 -4.18
CA GLY A 8 40.21 17.58 -3.75
C GLY A 8 41.40 18.09 -4.56
N SER A 9 42.06 17.26 -5.36
CA SER A 9 43.23 17.64 -6.17
C SER A 9 43.08 17.28 -7.64
N ASP A 10 42.36 16.20 -7.95
CA ASP A 10 42.20 15.73 -9.33
C ASP A 10 40.86 15.02 -9.60
N LEU A 11 40.38 15.11 -10.83
CA LEU A 11 39.21 14.39 -11.33
C LEU A 11 39.61 13.00 -11.83
N SER A 12 39.39 11.98 -11.01
CA SER A 12 39.66 10.60 -11.43
C SER A 12 38.40 9.92 -12.02
N LYS A 13 38.60 9.07 -13.03
CA LYS A 13 37.56 8.18 -13.56
C LYS A 13 37.66 6.83 -12.88
N LYS A 14 36.54 6.40 -12.24
CA LYS A 14 36.38 5.02 -11.76
C LYS A 14 35.29 4.32 -12.56
N TYR A 15 35.47 3.05 -12.82
CA TYR A 15 34.52 2.22 -13.55
C TYR A 15 33.73 1.37 -12.54
N GLY A 16 32.41 1.32 -12.70
CA GLY A 16 31.51 0.53 -11.86
C GLY A 16 30.77 1.33 -10.80
N PHE A 17 29.79 0.71 -10.19
CA PHE A 17 29.06 1.28 -9.06
C PHE A 17 29.80 1.01 -7.75
N SER A 18 29.73 1.94 -6.84
CA SER A 18 30.11 1.69 -5.46
C SER A 18 29.21 0.61 -4.87
N GLY A 19 29.79 -0.38 -4.18
CA GLY A 19 29.03 -1.37 -3.40
C GLY A 19 28.30 -0.77 -2.19
N ASP A 20 28.60 0.49 -1.84
CA ASP A 20 27.91 1.22 -0.78
C ASP A 20 26.64 1.90 -1.35
N LYS A 21 25.48 1.42 -0.90
CA LYS A 21 24.16 1.98 -1.29
C LYS A 21 24.03 3.48 -0.96
N LYS A 22 24.74 3.97 0.06
CA LYS A 22 24.73 5.39 0.46
C LYS A 22 25.43 6.31 -0.53
N SER A 23 26.24 5.77 -1.44
CA SER A 23 26.90 6.57 -2.47
C SER A 23 26.08 6.76 -3.74
N LEU A 24 24.93 6.12 -3.86
CA LEU A 24 24.01 6.31 -4.98
C LEU A 24 22.97 7.37 -4.64
N TRP A 25 23.18 8.59 -5.09
CA TRP A 25 22.26 9.71 -4.83
C TRP A 25 21.15 9.81 -5.86
N LYS A 26 21.46 9.58 -7.11
CA LYS A 26 20.54 9.69 -8.23
C LYS A 26 20.92 8.72 -9.33
N SER A 27 19.93 8.05 -9.89
CA SER A 27 20.10 7.22 -11.09
C SER A 27 18.86 7.27 -11.96
N ALA A 28 19.05 7.02 -13.26
CA ALA A 28 17.97 6.81 -14.21
C ALA A 28 18.32 5.63 -15.11
N VAL A 29 17.36 4.75 -15.32
CA VAL A 29 17.47 3.61 -16.24
C VAL A 29 16.46 3.81 -17.34
N PHE A 30 16.95 3.86 -18.57
CA PHE A 30 16.16 4.03 -19.78
C PHE A 30 16.13 2.70 -20.53
N SER A 31 14.94 2.12 -20.68
CA SER A 31 14.71 0.97 -21.56
C SER A 31 14.34 1.49 -22.93
N MET A 32 15.19 1.18 -23.92
CA MET A 32 15.07 1.68 -25.29
C MET A 32 14.88 0.52 -26.26
N TYR A 33 14.14 0.78 -27.34
CA TYR A 33 14.06 -0.10 -28.49
C TYR A 33 14.01 0.74 -29.78
N GLU A 34 14.38 0.14 -30.87
CA GLU A 34 14.39 0.81 -32.16
C GLU A 34 13.16 0.40 -32.99
N ILE A 35 12.42 1.40 -33.49
CA ILE A 35 11.32 1.23 -34.44
C ILE A 35 11.58 2.16 -35.63
N ASN A 36 11.66 1.60 -36.82
CA ASN A 36 11.84 2.37 -38.06
C ASN A 36 13.01 3.36 -38.00
N SER A 37 14.14 2.93 -37.45
CA SER A 37 15.36 3.75 -37.27
C SER A 37 15.19 4.93 -36.28
N HIS A 38 14.15 4.90 -35.46
CA HIS A 38 13.95 5.83 -34.34
C HIS A 38 14.11 5.11 -33.01
N ILE A 39 14.83 5.74 -32.08
CA ILE A 39 14.96 5.26 -30.73
C ILE A 39 13.69 5.70 -29.93
N VAL A 40 12.98 4.73 -29.39
CA VAL A 40 11.79 4.97 -28.56
C VAL A 40 12.08 4.47 -27.14
N PHE A 41 11.77 5.29 -26.16
CA PHE A 41 11.84 4.89 -24.75
C PHE A 41 10.56 4.14 -24.36
N LYS A 42 10.73 2.92 -23.84
CA LYS A 42 9.62 2.10 -23.40
C LYS A 42 9.28 2.35 -21.92
N ASP A 43 10.31 2.44 -21.10
CA ASP A 43 10.19 2.57 -19.67
C ASP A 43 11.39 3.36 -19.14
N ILE A 44 11.13 4.29 -18.24
CA ILE A 44 12.15 5.11 -17.60
C ILE A 44 11.96 4.98 -16.10
N LYS A 45 12.92 4.33 -15.42
CA LYS A 45 12.94 4.22 -13.96
C LYS A 45 13.94 5.21 -13.41
N VAL A 46 13.50 6.06 -12.50
CA VAL A 46 14.32 7.09 -11.88
C VAL A 46 14.40 6.83 -10.37
N TYR A 47 15.61 6.91 -9.84
CA TYR A 47 15.88 6.90 -8.41
C TYR A 47 16.49 8.22 -7.97
N SER A 48 16.06 8.74 -6.83
CA SER A 48 16.67 9.86 -6.14
C SER A 48 16.61 9.62 -4.64
N ASP A 49 17.70 9.90 -3.90
CA ASP A 49 17.75 9.82 -2.44
C ASP A 49 16.84 10.86 -1.76
N THR A 50 16.55 11.93 -2.48
CA THR A 50 15.58 12.98 -2.12
C THR A 50 14.66 13.20 -3.30
N MET A 51 13.35 13.36 -3.05
CA MET A 51 12.32 13.67 -4.06
C MET A 51 12.58 15.05 -4.69
N ALA A 52 13.69 15.19 -5.41
CA ALA A 52 14.12 16.44 -5.98
C ALA A 52 13.53 16.61 -7.39
N LYS A 53 12.41 17.35 -7.49
CA LYS A 53 11.74 17.67 -8.78
C LYS A 53 12.68 18.26 -9.85
N TYR A 54 13.76 18.93 -9.43
CA TYR A 54 14.74 19.45 -10.40
C TYR A 54 15.43 18.33 -11.18
N TRP A 55 15.61 17.13 -10.56
CA TRP A 55 16.23 15.98 -11.21
C TRP A 55 15.32 15.36 -12.26
N THR A 56 14.07 15.10 -11.89
CA THR A 56 13.10 14.44 -12.78
C THR A 56 12.50 15.39 -13.79
N VAL A 57 12.01 16.55 -13.37
CA VAL A 57 11.27 17.47 -14.23
C VAL A 57 12.21 18.42 -14.96
N SER A 58 13.17 19.09 -14.26
CA SER A 58 13.97 20.14 -14.89
C SER A 58 15.19 19.61 -15.65
N PHE A 59 15.80 18.50 -15.18
CA PHE A 59 17.01 17.96 -15.79
C PHE A 59 16.71 16.81 -16.75
N LEU A 60 15.85 15.86 -16.38
CA LEU A 60 15.48 14.73 -17.23
C LEU A 60 14.28 15.01 -18.14
N GLU A 61 13.56 16.13 -17.89
CA GLU A 61 12.37 16.52 -18.66
C GLU A 61 11.31 15.41 -18.73
N LEU A 62 11.10 14.72 -17.59
CA LEU A 62 10.17 13.60 -17.48
C LEU A 62 8.88 14.03 -16.80
N ASP A 63 7.77 13.56 -17.31
CA ASP A 63 6.49 13.59 -16.64
C ASP A 63 6.30 12.34 -15.77
N GLU A 64 5.59 12.48 -14.66
CA GLU A 64 5.24 11.36 -13.81
C GLU A 64 4.28 10.41 -14.54
N ALA A 65 4.66 9.15 -14.72
CA ALA A 65 3.80 8.13 -15.34
C ALA A 65 2.58 7.83 -14.47
N ARG A 66 2.70 8.06 -13.16
CA ARG A 66 1.67 7.84 -12.13
C ARG A 66 1.71 8.97 -11.14
N ASP A 67 0.56 9.56 -10.86
CA ASP A 67 0.40 10.51 -9.79
C ASP A 67 0.21 9.82 -8.42
N ASP A 68 0.31 10.57 -7.36
CA ASP A 68 0.13 10.11 -6.00
C ASP A 68 -1.25 9.48 -5.76
N ALA A 69 -2.30 10.01 -6.37
CA ALA A 69 -3.66 9.47 -6.24
C ALA A 69 -3.78 8.09 -6.88
N LYS A 70 -3.20 7.90 -8.07
CA LYS A 70 -3.17 6.62 -8.77
C LYS A 70 -2.31 5.59 -8.02
N ASN A 71 -1.14 6.01 -7.49
CA ASN A 71 -0.30 5.16 -6.65
C ASN A 71 -1.04 4.71 -5.39
N THR A 72 -1.68 5.64 -4.66
CA THR A 72 -2.47 5.34 -3.47
C THR A 72 -3.56 4.31 -3.76
N TYR A 73 -4.35 4.54 -4.82
CA TYR A 73 -5.43 3.62 -5.20
C TYR A 73 -4.90 2.25 -5.61
N SER A 74 -3.84 2.20 -6.42
CA SER A 74 -3.28 0.94 -6.94
C SER A 74 -2.65 0.12 -5.83
N ALA A 75 -1.86 0.75 -4.93
CA ALA A 75 -1.24 0.10 -3.79
C ALA A 75 -2.30 -0.45 -2.82
N PHE A 76 -3.27 0.38 -2.42
CA PHE A 76 -4.36 -0.06 -1.55
C PHE A 76 -5.10 -1.27 -2.12
N LYS A 77 -5.55 -1.17 -3.38
CA LYS A 77 -6.29 -2.24 -4.04
C LYS A 77 -5.48 -3.52 -4.19
N ALA A 78 -4.19 -3.40 -4.52
CA ALA A 78 -3.31 -4.54 -4.70
C ALA A 78 -3.12 -5.30 -3.38
N VAL A 79 -2.82 -4.57 -2.29
CA VAL A 79 -2.61 -5.16 -0.96
C VAL A 79 -3.89 -5.78 -0.41
N ASP A 80 -5.03 -5.06 -0.47
CA ASP A 80 -6.31 -5.57 0.02
C ASP A 80 -6.74 -6.84 -0.71
N ASN A 81 -6.57 -6.90 -2.04
CA ASN A 81 -6.88 -8.10 -2.83
C ASN A 81 -5.94 -9.27 -2.50
N GLU A 82 -4.65 -9.03 -2.28
CA GLU A 82 -3.69 -10.08 -1.91
C GLU A 82 -4.01 -10.63 -0.51
N LEU A 83 -4.25 -9.76 0.48
CA LEU A 83 -4.70 -10.15 1.82
C LEU A 83 -6.02 -10.92 1.77
N LYS A 84 -6.96 -10.46 0.94
CA LYS A 84 -8.23 -11.15 0.76
C LYS A 84 -8.05 -12.55 0.19
N SER A 85 -7.18 -12.75 -0.78
CA SER A 85 -6.97 -14.06 -1.39
C SER A 85 -6.15 -15.01 -0.54
N ALA A 86 -5.17 -14.50 0.21
CA ALA A 86 -4.25 -15.32 1.00
C ALA A 86 -4.72 -15.56 2.45
N VAL A 87 -5.39 -14.58 3.07
CA VAL A 87 -5.74 -14.63 4.50
C VAL A 87 -7.21 -14.93 4.74
N GLU A 88 -8.15 -14.31 3.99
CA GLU A 88 -9.60 -14.46 4.24
C GLU A 88 -10.10 -15.91 4.23
N PRO A 89 -9.62 -16.82 3.33
CA PRO A 89 -10.08 -18.20 3.31
C PRO A 89 -9.70 -19.00 4.58
N VAL A 90 -8.58 -18.64 5.23
CA VAL A 90 -8.09 -19.30 6.45
C VAL A 90 -8.64 -18.57 7.68
N SER A 91 -8.51 -17.25 7.75
CA SER A 91 -8.99 -16.43 8.87
C SER A 91 -9.62 -15.12 8.40
N LYS A 92 -10.94 -15.10 8.32
CA LYS A 92 -11.68 -13.87 8.00
C LYS A 92 -11.44 -12.76 9.03
N LYS A 93 -11.23 -13.14 10.30
CA LYS A 93 -10.93 -12.20 11.39
C LYS A 93 -9.62 -11.46 11.13
N ASP A 94 -8.57 -12.19 10.78
CA ASP A 94 -7.25 -11.62 10.53
C ASP A 94 -7.26 -10.72 9.28
N TYR A 95 -7.94 -11.18 8.20
CA TYR A 95 -8.14 -10.34 7.01
C TYR A 95 -8.82 -9.01 7.35
N VAL A 96 -9.92 -9.05 8.13
CA VAL A 96 -10.67 -7.82 8.50
C VAL A 96 -9.79 -6.84 9.27
N LYS A 97 -8.98 -7.34 10.22
CA LYS A 97 -8.06 -6.50 11.00
C LYS A 97 -6.96 -5.90 10.12
N LEU A 98 -6.24 -6.72 9.36
CA LEU A 98 -5.16 -6.25 8.48
C LEU A 98 -5.67 -5.25 7.43
N SER A 99 -6.82 -5.53 6.82
CA SER A 99 -7.46 -4.61 5.88
C SER A 99 -7.88 -3.30 6.54
N SER A 100 -8.26 -3.31 7.85
CA SER A 100 -8.58 -2.10 8.60
C SER A 100 -7.32 -1.28 8.92
N GLU A 101 -6.23 -1.93 9.32
CA GLU A 101 -4.95 -1.26 9.55
C GLU A 101 -4.40 -0.64 8.26
N LEU A 102 -4.47 -1.37 7.15
CA LEU A 102 -4.12 -0.83 5.83
C LEU A 102 -4.95 0.42 5.49
N GLN A 103 -6.26 0.38 5.73
CA GLN A 103 -7.13 1.54 5.52
C GLN A 103 -6.74 2.73 6.39
N ASN A 104 -6.39 2.51 7.66
CA ASN A 104 -5.96 3.58 8.56
C ASN A 104 -4.69 4.28 8.03
N VAL A 105 -3.70 3.49 7.58
CA VAL A 105 -2.49 4.03 6.96
C VAL A 105 -2.82 4.86 5.73
N MET A 106 -3.68 4.35 4.84
CA MET A 106 -4.04 4.99 3.58
C MET A 106 -5.09 6.11 3.72
N ASN A 107 -5.66 6.30 4.90
CA ASN A 107 -6.54 7.43 5.21
C ASN A 107 -5.78 8.64 5.78
N THR A 108 -4.51 8.50 6.10
CA THR A 108 -3.68 9.57 6.65
C THR A 108 -2.77 10.16 5.57
N PRO A 109 -2.91 11.46 5.20
CA PRO A 109 -2.00 12.10 4.25
C PRO A 109 -0.57 12.10 4.79
N GLN A 110 0.32 11.35 4.14
CA GLN A 110 1.71 11.21 4.55
C GLN A 110 2.59 10.82 3.35
N GLN A 111 3.89 11.01 3.46
CA GLN A 111 4.84 10.38 2.54
C GLN A 111 4.96 8.90 2.93
N LEU A 112 4.58 8.01 2.03
CA LEU A 112 4.59 6.57 2.27
C LEU A 112 5.82 5.94 1.60
N ASN A 113 6.57 5.14 2.38
CA ASN A 113 7.46 4.13 1.83
C ASN A 113 6.73 2.79 1.92
N TYR A 114 6.39 2.23 0.77
CA TYR A 114 5.58 1.01 0.66
C TYR A 114 6.20 -0.17 1.38
N ASN A 115 7.51 -0.42 1.17
CA ASN A 115 8.18 -1.58 1.76
C ASN A 115 8.19 -1.49 3.29
N GLN A 116 8.49 -0.31 3.84
CA GLN A 116 8.43 -0.10 5.29
C GLN A 116 7.01 -0.24 5.84
N CYS A 117 6.01 0.20 5.09
CA CYS A 117 4.61 0.04 5.47
C CYS A 117 4.21 -1.45 5.54
N ILE A 118 4.60 -2.25 4.56
CA ILE A 118 4.32 -3.70 4.57
C ILE A 118 5.08 -4.40 5.70
N ASP A 119 6.37 -4.04 5.93
CA ASP A 119 7.14 -4.56 7.05
C ASP A 119 6.42 -4.29 8.38
N GLN A 120 5.99 -3.06 8.63
CA GLN A 120 5.27 -2.69 9.84
C GLN A 120 3.93 -3.42 9.97
N LEU A 121 3.13 -3.45 8.89
CA LEU A 121 1.81 -4.08 8.88
C LEU A 121 1.89 -5.56 9.22
N ILE A 122 2.85 -6.28 8.62
CA ILE A 122 2.94 -7.72 8.77
C ILE A 122 3.76 -8.11 10.00
N ASP A 123 4.91 -7.47 10.28
CA ASP A 123 5.79 -7.87 11.37
C ASP A 123 5.16 -7.62 12.75
N SER A 124 4.36 -6.56 12.90
CA SER A 124 3.64 -6.26 14.14
C SER A 124 2.41 -7.16 14.35
N TYR A 125 1.93 -7.85 13.30
CA TYR A 125 0.71 -8.63 13.37
C TYR A 125 0.97 -10.07 13.82
N SER A 126 0.11 -10.56 14.74
CA SER A 126 0.08 -11.97 15.16
C SER A 126 -1.17 -12.64 14.57
N PHE A 127 -0.96 -13.55 13.63
CA PHE A 127 -2.05 -14.30 13.03
C PHE A 127 -2.69 -15.27 14.04
N SER A 128 -4.00 -15.46 13.94
CA SER A 128 -4.76 -16.35 14.83
C SER A 128 -4.63 -17.83 14.45
N GLU A 129 -4.26 -18.13 13.20
CA GLU A 129 -4.14 -19.49 12.67
C GLU A 129 -2.70 -19.78 12.26
N GLU A 130 -2.16 -20.91 12.72
CA GLU A 130 -0.78 -21.35 12.43
C GLU A 130 -0.56 -21.72 10.95
N GLU A 131 -1.64 -22.00 10.21
CA GLU A 131 -1.62 -22.32 8.78
C GLU A 131 -1.23 -21.10 7.91
N ILE A 132 -1.25 -19.90 8.47
CA ILE A 132 -0.90 -18.68 7.76
C ILE A 132 0.62 -18.45 7.85
N GLU A 133 1.31 -18.71 6.74
CA GLU A 133 2.75 -18.49 6.63
C GLU A 133 3.06 -16.98 6.43
N LYS A 134 3.39 -16.32 7.53
CA LYS A 134 3.64 -14.86 7.61
C LYS A 134 4.66 -14.38 6.58
N ASP A 135 5.78 -15.08 6.45
CA ASP A 135 6.87 -14.69 5.54
C ASP A 135 6.45 -14.82 4.07
N VAL A 136 5.67 -15.85 3.72
CA VAL A 136 5.14 -16.03 2.37
C VAL A 136 4.20 -14.89 1.99
N ILE A 137 3.30 -14.50 2.89
CA ILE A 137 2.39 -13.37 2.67
C ILE A 137 3.19 -12.08 2.50
N LYS A 138 4.18 -11.84 3.36
CA LYS A 138 5.04 -10.66 3.31
C LYS A 138 5.77 -10.56 1.97
N ASP A 139 6.39 -11.64 1.51
CA ASP A 139 7.10 -11.68 0.23
C ASP A 139 6.15 -11.42 -0.95
N CYS A 140 4.95 -12.01 -0.93
CA CYS A 140 3.92 -11.75 -1.94
C CYS A 140 3.51 -10.27 -1.98
N LEU A 141 3.35 -9.63 -0.82
CA LEU A 141 3.01 -8.21 -0.72
C LEU A 141 4.16 -7.32 -1.20
N LEU A 142 5.40 -7.60 -0.82
CA LEU A 142 6.57 -6.84 -1.27
C LEU A 142 6.82 -6.91 -2.78
N ALA A 143 6.36 -7.97 -3.44
CA ALA A 143 6.44 -8.11 -4.90
C ALA A 143 5.33 -7.34 -5.67
N LEU A 144 4.32 -6.80 -5.00
CA LEU A 144 3.17 -6.14 -5.65
C LEU A 144 3.52 -4.88 -6.47
N PRO A 145 4.45 -4.01 -6.06
CA PRO A 145 4.79 -2.82 -6.85
C PRO A 145 5.17 -3.16 -8.29
N GLU A 146 5.99 -4.19 -8.49
CA GLU A 146 6.37 -4.65 -9.83
C GLU A 146 5.23 -5.36 -10.56
N ARG A 147 4.48 -6.23 -9.86
CA ARG A 147 3.37 -7.01 -10.44
C ARG A 147 2.16 -6.16 -10.81
N LYS A 148 1.89 -5.09 -10.07
CA LYS A 148 0.71 -4.22 -10.23
C LYS A 148 1.03 -2.82 -10.70
N ASN A 149 2.31 -2.55 -10.97
CA ASN A 149 2.80 -1.32 -11.60
C ASN A 149 2.41 -0.04 -10.84
N PHE A 150 2.83 0.06 -9.58
CA PHE A 150 2.78 1.26 -8.77
C PHE A 150 4.14 1.54 -8.11
N ASP A 151 4.35 2.78 -7.66
CA ASP A 151 5.64 3.20 -7.11
C ASP A 151 5.75 2.81 -5.64
N THR A 152 6.98 2.56 -5.16
CA THR A 152 7.25 2.21 -3.76
C THR A 152 7.31 3.42 -2.84
N GLU A 153 7.38 4.64 -3.40
CA GLU A 153 7.37 5.89 -2.66
C GLU A 153 6.39 6.86 -3.30
N PHE A 154 5.41 7.33 -2.53
CA PHE A 154 4.39 8.28 -2.98
C PHE A 154 3.75 8.99 -1.77
N LYS A 155 3.09 10.10 -2.02
CA LYS A 155 2.28 10.77 -1.02
C LYS A 155 0.88 10.17 -1.02
N VAL A 156 0.41 9.76 0.16
CA VAL A 156 -0.95 9.22 0.29
C VAL A 156 -1.98 10.31 0.01
N VAL A 157 -2.92 10.00 -0.89
CA VAL A 157 -4.06 10.84 -1.27
C VAL A 157 -5.35 10.11 -0.89
N PRO A 158 -5.87 10.27 0.34
CA PRO A 158 -7.03 9.53 0.85
C PRO A 158 -8.28 9.66 0.00
N GLU A 159 -8.47 10.82 -0.66
CA GLU A 159 -9.62 11.11 -1.50
C GLU A 159 -9.73 10.13 -2.69
N SER A 160 -8.61 9.58 -3.15
CA SER A 160 -8.58 8.58 -4.22
C SER A 160 -9.27 7.26 -3.84
N LEU A 161 -9.50 7.03 -2.54
CA LEU A 161 -10.11 5.83 -1.99
C LEU A 161 -11.59 5.97 -1.65
N ASN A 162 -12.24 7.13 -1.91
CA ASN A 162 -13.60 7.45 -1.46
C ASN A 162 -14.64 6.36 -1.79
N ASN A 163 -14.50 5.68 -2.93
CA ASN A 163 -15.40 4.59 -3.33
C ASN A 163 -15.07 3.22 -2.70
N LYS A 164 -13.98 3.11 -1.92
CA LYS A 164 -13.50 1.86 -1.30
C LYS A 164 -13.61 1.87 0.22
N ARG A 165 -14.16 2.94 0.79
CA ARG A 165 -14.29 3.13 2.24
C ARG A 165 -15.47 2.39 2.87
N THR A 166 -16.10 1.48 2.14
CA THR A 166 -17.29 0.79 2.62
C THR A 166 -17.07 -0.72 2.63
N LYS A 167 -17.17 -1.34 3.78
CA LYS A 167 -17.19 -2.80 3.94
C LYS A 167 -18.61 -3.28 4.19
N LYS A 168 -19.00 -4.36 3.54
CA LYS A 168 -20.32 -4.96 3.65
C LYS A 168 -20.22 -6.39 4.19
N PHE A 169 -21.02 -6.69 5.19
CA PHE A 169 -21.09 -7.99 5.83
C PHE A 169 -22.52 -8.50 5.79
N GLN A 170 -22.75 -9.63 5.15
CA GLN A 170 -24.05 -10.30 5.18
C GLN A 170 -24.24 -10.97 6.55
N LEU A 171 -25.19 -10.51 7.34
CA LEU A 171 -25.51 -11.06 8.66
C LEU A 171 -26.52 -12.21 8.56
N SER A 172 -27.59 -12.00 7.78
CA SER A 172 -28.62 -13.00 7.50
C SER A 172 -29.31 -12.65 6.19
N GLN A 173 -30.28 -13.48 5.76
CA GLN A 173 -31.05 -13.18 4.56
C GLN A 173 -31.81 -11.84 4.73
N GLY A 174 -31.47 -10.87 3.89
CA GLY A 174 -32.10 -9.54 3.91
C GLY A 174 -31.47 -8.56 4.91
N ILE A 175 -30.46 -8.96 5.71
CA ILE A 175 -29.78 -8.06 6.65
C ILE A 175 -28.30 -7.95 6.29
N GLU A 176 -27.88 -6.76 5.94
CA GLU A 176 -26.49 -6.42 5.61
C GLU A 176 -25.97 -5.32 6.57
N LEU A 177 -24.83 -5.55 7.19
CA LEU A 177 -24.10 -4.53 7.93
C LEU A 177 -23.14 -3.83 6.99
N THR A 178 -23.28 -2.52 6.86
CA THR A 178 -22.39 -1.68 6.05
C THR A 178 -21.58 -0.79 6.97
N ILE A 179 -20.26 -0.95 6.95
CA ILE A 179 -19.32 -0.15 7.74
C ILE A 179 -18.56 0.78 6.81
N ARG A 180 -18.59 2.08 7.12
CA ARG A 180 -17.75 3.08 6.44
C ARG A 180 -16.42 3.17 7.16
N SER A 181 -15.33 3.21 6.41
CA SER A 181 -13.96 3.16 6.95
C SER A 181 -13.47 4.48 7.56
N ASP A 182 -14.28 5.53 7.55
CA ASP A 182 -14.05 6.75 8.32
C ASP A 182 -14.38 6.56 9.82
N ALA A 183 -15.06 5.48 10.18
CA ALA A 183 -15.27 5.06 11.57
C ALA A 183 -14.01 4.33 12.08
N MET A 184 -13.00 5.05 12.55
CA MET A 184 -11.71 4.50 13.05
C MET A 184 -11.85 3.54 14.25
N GLU A 185 -12.99 3.54 14.93
CA GLU A 185 -13.23 2.82 16.20
C GLU A 185 -14.20 1.65 16.09
N TYR A 186 -14.58 1.22 14.88
CA TYR A 186 -15.62 0.18 14.76
C TYR A 186 -15.26 -1.19 15.37
N PRO A 187 -13.98 -1.63 15.48
CA PRO A 187 -13.67 -2.91 16.12
C PRO A 187 -14.10 -2.96 17.58
N ASP A 188 -14.09 -1.83 18.28
CA ASP A 188 -14.49 -1.73 19.68
C ASP A 188 -16.01 -1.57 19.85
N LYS A 189 -16.71 -1.13 18.79
CA LYS A 189 -18.16 -0.92 18.79
C LYS A 189 -18.97 -2.14 18.31
N ILE A 190 -18.29 -3.14 17.73
CA ILE A 190 -18.94 -4.33 17.18
C ILE A 190 -18.30 -5.58 17.76
N VAL A 191 -19.09 -6.35 18.53
CA VAL A 191 -18.62 -7.56 19.22
C VAL A 191 -19.47 -8.75 18.82
N SER A 192 -18.83 -9.89 18.54
CA SER A 192 -19.52 -11.17 18.36
C SER A 192 -19.64 -11.90 19.69
N THR A 193 -20.82 -12.40 20.02
CA THR A 193 -21.09 -13.13 21.25
C THR A 193 -22.13 -14.24 21.02
N VAL A 194 -22.35 -15.07 22.04
CA VAL A 194 -23.41 -16.07 22.04
C VAL A 194 -24.37 -15.74 23.17
N VAL A 195 -25.63 -15.47 22.84
CA VAL A 195 -26.72 -15.22 23.78
C VAL A 195 -27.80 -16.29 23.59
N ASP A 196 -28.13 -17.02 24.64
CA ASP A 196 -29.13 -18.11 24.61
C ASP A 196 -28.89 -19.15 23.50
N GLY A 197 -27.61 -19.50 23.24
CA GLY A 197 -27.21 -20.45 22.22
C GLY A 197 -27.26 -19.89 20.77
N LYS A 198 -27.60 -18.63 20.58
CA LYS A 198 -27.61 -17.95 19.28
C LYS A 198 -26.36 -17.10 19.11
N ARG A 199 -25.77 -17.15 17.90
CA ARG A 199 -24.69 -16.24 17.51
C ARG A 199 -25.24 -14.85 17.30
N VAL A 200 -24.75 -13.87 18.03
CA VAL A 200 -25.21 -12.49 18.00
C VAL A 200 -24.03 -11.57 17.68
N ILE A 201 -24.28 -10.57 16.86
CA ILE A 201 -23.39 -9.42 16.70
C ILE A 201 -24.01 -8.27 17.46
N GLN A 202 -23.32 -7.81 18.50
CA GLN A 202 -23.70 -6.63 19.28
C GLN A 202 -23.04 -5.41 18.66
N ILE A 203 -23.82 -4.38 18.43
CA ILE A 203 -23.39 -3.10 17.88
C ILE A 203 -23.77 -2.03 18.89
N VAL A 204 -22.80 -1.19 19.29
CA VAL A 204 -23.09 -0.02 20.12
C VAL A 204 -23.86 0.99 19.28
N CYS A 205 -25.10 1.27 19.67
CA CYS A 205 -25.95 2.29 19.06
C CYS A 205 -25.83 3.59 19.85
N GLU A 206 -25.40 4.66 19.19
CA GLU A 206 -25.26 6.00 19.79
C GLU A 206 -26.42 6.94 19.38
N ASP A 207 -27.31 6.46 18.50
CA ASP A 207 -28.46 7.20 17.99
C ASP A 207 -29.74 6.69 18.67
N ASP A 208 -30.36 7.54 19.50
CA ASP A 208 -31.52 7.17 20.30
C ASP A 208 -32.74 6.78 19.45
N ASP A 209 -32.97 7.51 18.33
CA ASP A 209 -34.09 7.21 17.42
C ASP A 209 -33.93 5.84 16.76
N THR A 210 -32.68 5.49 16.40
CA THR A 210 -32.38 4.16 15.83
C THR A 210 -32.52 3.08 16.90
N TYR A 211 -32.04 3.33 18.11
CA TYR A 211 -32.17 2.37 19.23
C TYR A 211 -33.65 2.07 19.53
N ASP A 212 -34.46 3.10 19.67
CA ASP A 212 -35.90 3.00 19.96
C ASP A 212 -36.70 2.28 18.84
N ALA A 213 -36.24 2.36 17.61
CA ALA A 213 -36.86 1.65 16.49
C ALA A 213 -36.72 0.11 16.57
N PHE A 214 -35.81 -0.40 17.42
CA PHE A 214 -35.58 -1.83 17.62
C PHE A 214 -35.85 -2.28 19.06
N ALA A 215 -36.41 -1.42 19.94
CA ALA A 215 -36.72 -1.71 21.32
C ALA A 215 -38.03 -2.51 21.54
#